data_9c3c2720bd71e368470bd39b8302bee2
#
_entry.id   9c3c2720bd71e368470bd39b8302bee2
#
_cell.length_a   1.000
_cell.length_b   1.000
_cell.length_c   1.000
_cell.angle_alpha   90.00
_cell.angle_beta   90.00
_cell.angle_gamma   90.00
#
_symmetry.space_group_name_H-M   'P 1'
#
loop_
_entity.id
_entity.type
_entity.pdbx_description
1 polymer ?
#
loop_
_entity_poly.entity_id
_entity_poly.type
_entity_poly.pdbx_seq_one_letter_code
_entity_poly.pdbx_strand_id
1 'polypeptide(L)'
;RKILFFLTFLLIFPIIGNTVEYSPGVNKDYPLKLLWGDTHLHTNLSADAYTVGNPNLSPSDAFRFARGEEVTSEIGMRAKLRIPLDFLMVSDHATFLGMFYKLEKKDPAIIATPLGKRWAKYMENDDPRLFTEFVNTLLGNSDENFGKDLYIPIWKEITENADSFNQPGVFTTFSGYEWTAMKNGDNLHRVVIFKDDAETAQ
;
A
#
# COMPACT_ATOMS: atom_id res chain seq x y z
N ARG A 1 36.23 33.03 79.06
CA ARG A 1 36.23 33.04 77.59
C ARG A 1 35.17 32.00 77.14
N LYS A 2 34.04 32.47 76.60
CA LYS A 2 33.01 31.61 76.01
C LYS A 2 33.27 31.58 74.51
N ILE A 3 33.54 30.37 73.97
CA ILE A 3 33.70 30.13 72.55
C ILE A 3 32.28 29.81 71.99
N LEU A 4 31.82 30.70 71.14
CA LEU A 4 30.52 30.56 70.44
C LEU A 4 30.77 29.76 69.13
N PHE A 5 30.27 28.52 69.07
CA PHE A 5 30.30 27.74 67.83
C PHE A 5 29.13 28.15 66.95
N PHE A 6 29.40 28.75 65.80
CA PHE A 6 28.43 28.98 64.72
C PHE A 6 28.32 27.72 63.87
N LEU A 7 27.21 27.05 63.98
CA LEU A 7 26.87 25.90 63.12
C LEU A 7 26.22 26.48 61.84
N THR A 8 26.98 26.51 60.74
CA THR A 8 26.44 26.88 59.44
C THR A 8 25.70 25.70 58.86
N PHE A 9 24.38 25.75 58.83
CA PHE A 9 23.52 24.75 58.18
C PHE A 9 23.52 25.04 56.69
N LEU A 10 24.25 24.23 55.94
CA LEU A 10 24.24 24.28 54.47
C LEU A 10 22.96 23.58 53.97
N LEU A 11 21.95 24.34 53.62
CA LEU A 11 20.75 23.85 52.95
C LEU A 11 21.11 23.44 51.52
N ILE A 12 21.33 22.14 51.32
CA ILE A 12 21.42 21.57 49.97
C ILE A 12 19.99 21.46 49.44
N PHE A 13 19.58 22.40 48.59
CA PHE A 13 18.37 22.24 47.80
C PHE A 13 18.70 21.27 46.69
N PRO A 14 17.97 20.17 46.54
CA PRO A 14 18.07 19.35 45.35
C PRO A 14 17.62 20.18 44.13
N ILE A 15 18.54 20.45 43.24
CA ILE A 15 18.17 20.99 41.91
C ILE A 15 17.43 19.85 41.24
N ILE A 16 16.10 19.91 41.27
CA ILE A 16 15.25 19.06 40.44
C ILE A 16 15.45 19.58 39.00
N GLY A 17 16.42 19.02 38.31
CA GLY A 17 16.58 19.23 36.87
C GLY A 17 15.30 18.71 36.20
N ASN A 18 14.55 19.60 35.56
CA ASN A 18 13.54 19.18 34.62
C ASN A 18 14.25 18.47 33.45
N THR A 19 14.44 17.17 33.57
CA THR A 19 14.86 16.36 32.45
C THR A 19 13.68 16.34 31.49
N VAL A 20 13.85 16.97 30.32
CA VAL A 20 12.93 16.79 29.22
C VAL A 20 12.88 15.30 28.91
N GLU A 21 11.72 14.69 29.10
CA GLU A 21 11.51 13.27 28.88
C GLU A 21 11.83 12.95 27.40
N TYR A 22 12.97 12.28 27.18
CA TYR A 22 13.43 11.96 25.81
C TYR A 22 12.46 11.04 25.08
N SER A 23 11.72 10.22 25.82
CA SER A 23 10.70 9.32 25.30
C SER A 23 9.35 9.60 25.97
N PRO A 24 8.51 10.47 25.37
CA PRO A 24 7.23 10.89 25.98
C PRO A 24 6.21 9.74 26.13
N GLY A 25 6.53 8.54 25.61
CA GLY A 25 5.72 7.34 25.75
C GLY A 25 5.89 6.60 27.06
N VAL A 26 6.97 6.82 27.79
CA VAL A 26 7.22 6.17 29.06
C VAL A 26 6.26 6.74 30.09
N ASN A 27 5.46 5.89 30.75
CA ASN A 27 4.42 6.22 31.75
C ASN A 27 3.07 6.74 31.19
N LYS A 28 2.76 6.48 29.90
CA LYS A 28 1.40 6.70 29.37
C LYS A 28 0.77 5.34 29.03
N ASP A 29 -0.57 5.29 29.03
CA ASP A 29 -1.33 4.10 28.62
C ASP A 29 -1.21 3.85 27.11
N TYR A 30 0.00 3.57 26.63
CA TYR A 30 0.25 3.14 25.25
C TYR A 30 -0.01 1.65 25.11
N PRO A 31 -0.49 1.20 23.95
CA PRO A 31 -0.60 -0.21 23.66
C PRO A 31 0.77 -0.89 23.84
N LEU A 32 0.83 -1.92 24.67
CA LEU A 32 2.05 -2.70 24.87
C LEU A 32 2.24 -3.79 23.80
N LYS A 33 1.22 -4.02 23.00
CA LYS A 33 1.28 -5.00 21.89
C LYS A 33 1.87 -4.33 20.65
N LEU A 34 2.97 -4.88 20.16
CA LEU A 34 3.53 -4.52 18.86
C LEU A 34 2.74 -5.23 17.78
N LEU A 35 2.29 -4.47 16.77
CA LEU A 35 1.60 -5.00 15.59
C LEU A 35 2.54 -4.99 14.39
N TRP A 36 2.49 -6.07 13.61
CA TRP A 36 3.31 -6.25 12.41
C TRP A 36 2.41 -6.34 11.18
N GLY A 37 2.73 -5.56 10.16
CA GLY A 37 1.99 -5.57 8.92
C GLY A 37 2.72 -4.82 7.81
N ASP A 38 2.06 -4.70 6.67
CA ASP A 38 2.56 -3.98 5.51
C ASP A 38 1.49 -3.03 4.97
N THR A 39 1.91 -1.86 4.51
CA THR A 39 1.05 -0.86 3.86
C THR A 39 1.53 -0.52 2.45
N HIS A 40 2.50 -1.26 1.92
CA HIS A 40 3.06 -1.02 0.60
C HIS A 40 3.31 -2.33 -0.15
N LEU A 41 2.22 -2.97 -0.58
CA LEU A 41 2.25 -4.24 -1.31
C LEU A 41 1.46 -4.10 -2.62
N HIS A 42 2.04 -4.59 -3.73
CA HIS A 42 1.45 -4.57 -5.06
C HIS A 42 1.00 -5.96 -5.49
N THR A 43 -0.12 -6.01 -6.22
CA THR A 43 -0.73 -7.23 -6.74
C THR A 43 -0.78 -7.24 -8.27
N ASN A 44 -1.46 -8.21 -8.86
CA ASN A 44 -1.65 -8.26 -10.31
C ASN A 44 -2.47 -7.08 -10.88
N LEU A 45 -3.05 -6.25 -10.04
CA LEU A 45 -3.75 -5.03 -10.46
C LEU A 45 -2.80 -3.83 -10.61
N SER A 46 -1.58 -3.92 -10.10
CA SER A 46 -0.55 -2.90 -10.29
C SER A 46 0.21 -3.15 -11.58
N ALA A 47 0.41 -2.10 -12.37
CA ALA A 47 1.06 -2.21 -13.68
C ALA A 47 2.49 -2.74 -13.58
N ASP A 48 3.24 -2.34 -12.54
CA ASP A 48 4.61 -2.79 -12.29
C ASP A 48 4.65 -4.26 -11.88
N ALA A 49 3.89 -4.66 -10.86
CA ALA A 49 3.86 -6.05 -10.41
C ALA A 49 3.43 -6.99 -11.54
N TYR A 50 2.40 -6.61 -12.31
CA TYR A 50 1.94 -7.37 -13.46
C TYR A 50 3.07 -7.57 -14.50
N THR A 51 3.76 -6.50 -14.87
CA THR A 51 4.79 -6.54 -15.94
C THR A 51 6.09 -7.20 -15.51
N VAL A 52 6.41 -7.23 -14.21
CA VAL A 52 7.62 -7.88 -13.68
C VAL A 52 7.42 -9.32 -13.20
N GLY A 53 6.25 -9.92 -13.48
CA GLY A 53 6.03 -11.36 -13.32
C GLY A 53 5.02 -11.78 -12.26
N ASN A 54 4.11 -10.90 -11.87
CA ASN A 54 2.94 -11.24 -11.04
C ASN A 54 1.61 -10.99 -11.78
N PRO A 55 1.27 -11.72 -12.84
CA PRO A 55 -0.01 -11.56 -13.53
C PRO A 55 -1.19 -12.20 -12.81
N ASN A 56 -0.96 -13.09 -11.82
CA ASN A 56 -2.00 -13.95 -11.26
C ASN A 56 -2.34 -13.72 -9.79
N LEU A 57 -1.39 -13.27 -8.95
CA LEU A 57 -1.69 -13.07 -7.53
C LEU A 57 -2.48 -11.78 -7.31
N SER A 58 -3.74 -11.96 -6.96
CA SER A 58 -4.75 -10.92 -6.76
C SER A 58 -4.66 -10.26 -5.38
N PRO A 59 -5.38 -9.16 -5.13
CA PRO A 59 -5.55 -8.59 -3.79
C PRO A 59 -6.05 -9.62 -2.76
N SER A 60 -6.98 -10.51 -3.14
CA SER A 60 -7.43 -11.60 -2.26
C SER A 60 -6.30 -12.56 -1.90
N ASP A 61 -5.42 -12.89 -2.86
CA ASP A 61 -4.25 -13.73 -2.59
C ASP A 61 -3.28 -13.06 -1.64
N ALA A 62 -3.08 -11.75 -1.77
CA ALA A 62 -2.26 -10.97 -0.86
C ALA A 62 -2.79 -11.01 0.58
N PHE A 63 -4.11 -10.80 0.78
CA PHE A 63 -4.72 -10.89 2.10
C PHE A 63 -4.66 -12.32 2.68
N ARG A 64 -4.89 -13.34 1.87
CA ARG A 64 -4.74 -14.74 2.30
C ARG A 64 -3.29 -15.05 2.72
N PHE A 65 -2.32 -14.63 1.93
CA PHE A 65 -0.91 -14.80 2.26
C PHE A 65 -0.55 -14.09 3.59
N ALA A 66 -0.98 -12.84 3.76
CA ALA A 66 -0.77 -12.09 5.00
C ALA A 66 -1.37 -12.79 6.23
N ARG A 67 -2.50 -13.47 6.07
CA ARG A 67 -3.13 -14.30 7.12
C ARG A 67 -2.44 -15.66 7.33
N GLY A 68 -1.35 -15.94 6.62
CA GLY A 68 -0.60 -17.18 6.73
C GLY A 68 -1.16 -18.33 5.92
N GLU A 69 -2.00 -18.08 4.91
CA GLU A 69 -2.39 -19.08 3.93
C GLU A 69 -1.30 -19.24 2.87
N GLU A 70 -1.28 -20.38 2.20
CA GLU A 70 -0.32 -20.64 1.14
C GLU A 70 -0.79 -20.02 -0.17
N VAL A 71 0.13 -19.38 -0.90
CA VAL A 71 -0.06 -18.90 -2.26
C VAL A 71 0.96 -19.54 -3.20
N THR A 72 0.63 -19.58 -4.48
CA THR A 72 1.52 -20.13 -5.51
C THR A 72 1.81 -19.05 -6.55
N SER A 73 3.08 -18.76 -6.78
CA SER A 73 3.52 -17.80 -7.78
C SER A 73 3.30 -18.32 -9.20
N GLU A 74 3.42 -17.41 -10.21
CA GLU A 74 3.29 -17.75 -11.63
C GLU A 74 4.21 -18.89 -12.07
N ILE A 75 5.42 -18.94 -11.53
CA ILE A 75 6.40 -19.99 -11.82
C ILE A 75 6.24 -21.24 -10.97
N GLY A 76 5.13 -21.38 -10.25
CA GLY A 76 4.81 -22.56 -9.44
C GLY A 76 5.49 -22.63 -8.06
N MET A 77 6.16 -21.58 -7.61
CA MET A 77 6.70 -21.53 -6.26
C MET A 77 5.60 -21.33 -5.23
N ARG A 78 5.58 -22.20 -4.22
CA ARG A 78 4.65 -22.10 -3.09
C ARG A 78 5.29 -21.30 -1.96
N ALA A 79 4.54 -20.37 -1.40
CA ALA A 79 4.98 -19.52 -0.30
C ALA A 79 3.89 -19.43 0.77
N LYS A 80 4.33 -19.36 2.03
CA LYS A 80 3.46 -19.21 3.19
C LYS A 80 4.20 -18.51 4.30
N LEU A 81 3.56 -17.52 4.93
CA LEU A 81 4.12 -16.91 6.15
C LEU A 81 4.06 -17.89 7.32
N ARG A 82 5.15 -18.01 8.05
CA ARG A 82 5.20 -18.81 9.27
C ARG A 82 4.38 -18.17 10.40
N ILE A 83 4.38 -16.84 10.46
CA ILE A 83 3.64 -16.03 11.42
C ILE A 83 2.78 -15.08 10.57
N PRO A 84 1.45 -15.11 10.70
CA PRO A 84 0.57 -14.16 10.05
C PRO A 84 0.89 -12.72 10.44
N LEU A 85 0.59 -11.78 9.55
CA LEU A 85 0.61 -10.36 9.87
C LEU A 85 -0.62 -9.97 10.69
N ASP A 86 -0.50 -8.88 11.44
CA ASP A 86 -1.63 -8.29 12.18
C ASP A 86 -2.48 -7.38 11.27
N PHE A 87 -1.88 -6.81 10.22
CA PHE A 87 -2.58 -5.97 9.24
C PHE A 87 -1.92 -5.99 7.86
N LEU A 88 -2.71 -5.67 6.83
CA LEU A 88 -2.22 -5.46 5.46
C LEU A 88 -3.05 -4.39 4.76
N MET A 89 -2.39 -3.59 3.94
CA MET A 89 -3.01 -2.80 2.89
C MET A 89 -2.38 -3.18 1.53
N VAL A 90 -3.22 -3.49 0.57
CA VAL A 90 -2.80 -3.58 -0.83
C VAL A 90 -2.79 -2.16 -1.40
N SER A 91 -1.66 -1.76 -1.96
CA SER A 91 -1.40 -0.40 -2.44
C SER A 91 -1.04 -0.36 -3.93
N ASP A 92 -1.77 -1.08 -4.76
CA ASP A 92 -1.55 -1.08 -6.20
C ASP A 92 -1.50 0.35 -6.76
N HIS A 93 -0.65 0.60 -7.75
CA HIS A 93 -0.57 1.90 -8.40
C HIS A 93 -1.91 2.34 -8.95
N ALA A 94 -2.36 3.56 -8.60
CA ALA A 94 -3.59 4.13 -9.14
C ALA A 94 -3.51 4.37 -10.65
N THR A 95 -2.31 4.62 -11.17
CA THR A 95 -2.08 4.80 -12.60
C THR A 95 -2.16 3.45 -13.31
N PHE A 96 -3.08 3.34 -14.27
CA PHE A 96 -3.38 2.09 -14.99
C PHE A 96 -3.83 0.92 -14.09
N LEU A 97 -4.44 1.22 -12.94
CA LEU A 97 -4.94 0.25 -11.97
C LEU A 97 -5.78 -0.84 -12.64
N GLY A 98 -5.31 -2.08 -12.59
CA GLY A 98 -5.97 -3.25 -13.13
C GLY A 98 -6.01 -3.33 -14.66
N MET A 99 -5.52 -2.33 -15.41
CA MET A 99 -5.69 -2.27 -16.86
C MET A 99 -4.97 -3.41 -17.59
N PHE A 100 -3.74 -3.74 -17.21
CA PHE A 100 -2.99 -4.83 -17.84
C PHE A 100 -3.67 -6.18 -17.63
N TYR A 101 -4.11 -6.45 -16.40
CA TYR A 101 -4.86 -7.66 -16.08
C TYR A 101 -6.17 -7.76 -16.89
N LYS A 102 -6.93 -6.67 -16.95
CA LYS A 102 -8.20 -6.63 -17.72
C LYS A 102 -7.98 -6.73 -19.23
N LEU A 103 -6.89 -6.16 -19.76
CA LEU A 103 -6.51 -6.33 -21.16
C LEU A 103 -6.22 -7.79 -21.50
N GLU A 104 -5.44 -8.49 -20.68
CA GLU A 104 -5.15 -9.91 -20.84
C GLU A 104 -6.43 -10.75 -20.83
N LYS A 105 -7.34 -10.46 -19.88
CA LYS A 105 -8.65 -11.14 -19.77
C LYS A 105 -9.65 -10.70 -20.84
N LYS A 106 -9.27 -9.81 -21.75
CA LYS A 106 -10.12 -9.28 -22.83
C LYS A 106 -11.43 -8.70 -22.31
N ASP A 107 -11.34 -7.92 -21.20
CA ASP A 107 -12.51 -7.26 -20.62
C ASP A 107 -13.25 -6.45 -21.70
N PRO A 108 -14.56 -6.72 -21.94
CA PRO A 108 -15.28 -6.07 -23.04
C PRO A 108 -15.33 -4.55 -22.93
N ALA A 109 -15.37 -3.99 -21.71
CA ALA A 109 -15.41 -2.54 -21.51
C ALA A 109 -14.06 -1.89 -21.87
N ILE A 110 -12.95 -2.57 -21.55
CA ILE A 110 -11.60 -2.10 -21.89
C ILE A 110 -11.36 -2.18 -23.38
N ILE A 111 -11.59 -3.34 -24.02
CA ILE A 111 -11.34 -3.53 -25.46
C ILE A 111 -12.30 -2.78 -26.35
N ALA A 112 -13.42 -2.27 -25.85
CA ALA A 112 -14.30 -1.37 -26.59
C ALA A 112 -13.66 0.02 -26.81
N THR A 113 -12.70 0.43 -25.98
CA THR A 113 -12.01 1.71 -26.13
C THR A 113 -10.97 1.64 -27.27
N PRO A 114 -10.68 2.78 -27.95
CA PRO A 114 -9.63 2.81 -28.97
C PRO A 114 -8.26 2.40 -28.42
N LEU A 115 -7.90 2.87 -27.24
CA LEU A 115 -6.65 2.55 -26.55
C LEU A 115 -6.60 1.06 -26.17
N GLY A 116 -7.65 0.55 -25.52
CA GLY A 116 -7.73 -0.85 -25.10
C GLY A 116 -7.67 -1.83 -26.27
N LYS A 117 -8.38 -1.52 -27.37
CA LYS A 117 -8.32 -2.33 -28.60
C LYS A 117 -6.90 -2.38 -29.18
N ARG A 118 -6.20 -1.24 -29.17
CA ARG A 118 -4.82 -1.14 -29.68
C ARG A 118 -3.86 -1.90 -28.77
N TRP A 119 -3.93 -1.70 -27.47
CA TRP A 119 -3.04 -2.34 -26.50
C TRP A 119 -3.31 -3.84 -26.37
N ALA A 120 -4.56 -4.29 -26.44
CA ALA A 120 -4.87 -5.72 -26.51
C ALA A 120 -4.19 -6.41 -27.71
N LYS A 121 -4.20 -5.74 -28.88
CA LYS A 121 -3.49 -6.24 -30.07
C LYS A 121 -1.97 -6.28 -29.88
N TYR A 122 -1.40 -5.28 -29.21
CA TYR A 122 0.03 -5.30 -28.89
C TYR A 122 0.37 -6.45 -27.94
N MET A 123 -0.42 -6.64 -26.91
CA MET A 123 -0.24 -7.72 -25.94
C MET A 123 -0.33 -9.10 -26.59
N GLU A 124 -1.30 -9.32 -27.49
CA GLU A 124 -1.45 -10.58 -28.22
C GLU A 124 -0.26 -10.92 -29.14
N ASN A 125 0.49 -9.92 -29.58
CA ASN A 125 1.61 -10.08 -30.51
C ASN A 125 2.98 -9.85 -29.85
N ASP A 126 3.06 -9.76 -28.53
CA ASP A 126 4.28 -9.41 -27.78
C ASP A 126 4.97 -8.14 -28.34
N ASP A 127 4.15 -7.17 -28.79
CA ASP A 127 4.64 -5.97 -29.46
C ASP A 127 5.21 -4.96 -28.46
N PRO A 128 6.49 -4.59 -28.56
CA PRO A 128 7.15 -3.69 -27.62
C PRO A 128 6.56 -2.27 -27.60
N ARG A 129 5.72 -1.92 -28.57
CA ARG A 129 5.01 -0.64 -28.59
C ARG A 129 4.06 -0.49 -27.41
N LEU A 130 3.52 -1.59 -26.86
CA LEU A 130 2.71 -1.54 -25.65
C LEU A 130 3.48 -0.85 -24.52
N PHE A 131 4.69 -1.33 -24.25
CA PHE A 131 5.51 -0.76 -23.18
C PHE A 131 5.94 0.69 -23.48
N THR A 132 6.26 0.98 -24.73
CA THR A 132 6.64 2.33 -25.18
C THR A 132 5.49 3.33 -24.98
N GLU A 133 4.27 2.98 -25.38
CA GLU A 133 3.10 3.86 -25.19
C GLU A 133 2.74 4.01 -23.72
N PHE A 134 2.81 2.93 -22.94
CA PHE A 134 2.61 2.97 -21.49
C PHE A 134 3.57 3.94 -20.81
N VAL A 135 4.88 3.83 -21.08
CA VAL A 135 5.89 4.72 -20.49
C VAL A 135 5.68 6.17 -20.94
N ASN A 136 5.35 6.42 -22.22
CA ASN A 136 5.06 7.77 -22.70
C ASN A 136 3.87 8.42 -21.97
N THR A 137 2.84 7.62 -21.65
CA THR A 137 1.70 8.13 -20.88
C THR A 137 2.10 8.42 -19.43
N LEU A 138 2.90 7.56 -18.80
CA LEU A 138 3.42 7.80 -17.44
C LEU A 138 4.25 9.09 -17.34
N LEU A 139 5.06 9.36 -18.36
CA LEU A 139 5.92 10.56 -18.43
C LEU A 139 5.15 11.84 -18.80
N GLY A 140 3.85 11.73 -19.08
CA GLY A 140 3.02 12.87 -19.51
C GLY A 140 3.27 13.30 -20.96
N ASN A 141 3.88 12.43 -21.77
CA ASN A 141 4.09 12.67 -23.22
C ASN A 141 2.87 12.27 -24.06
N SER A 142 1.85 11.71 -23.44
CA SER A 142 0.56 11.33 -24.05
C SER A 142 -0.56 11.58 -23.07
N ASP A 143 -1.66 12.18 -23.55
CA ASP A 143 -2.90 12.38 -22.78
C ASP A 143 -3.86 11.18 -22.92
N GLU A 144 -3.45 10.12 -23.63
CA GLU A 144 -4.29 8.94 -23.81
C GLU A 144 -4.47 8.18 -22.48
N ASN A 145 -5.71 7.90 -22.12
CA ASN A 145 -6.06 7.12 -20.95
C ASN A 145 -7.34 6.32 -21.18
N PHE A 146 -7.64 5.40 -20.29
CA PHE A 146 -8.83 4.57 -20.39
C PHE A 146 -10.13 5.27 -19.97
N GLY A 147 -10.04 6.44 -19.34
CA GLY A 147 -11.17 7.16 -18.78
C GLY A 147 -11.56 6.65 -17.38
N LYS A 148 -11.98 7.60 -16.52
CA LYS A 148 -12.25 7.34 -15.11
C LYS A 148 -13.33 6.27 -14.87
N ASP A 149 -14.32 6.18 -15.75
CA ASP A 149 -15.45 5.26 -15.58
C ASP A 149 -15.03 3.78 -15.60
N LEU A 150 -13.88 3.46 -16.20
CA LEU A 150 -13.33 2.11 -16.19
C LEU A 150 -12.57 1.78 -14.89
N TYR A 151 -12.14 2.79 -14.13
CA TYR A 151 -11.46 2.59 -12.84
C TYR A 151 -12.44 2.44 -11.68
N ILE A 152 -13.64 3.04 -11.76
CA ILE A 152 -14.64 2.98 -10.68
C ILE A 152 -14.98 1.54 -10.28
N PRO A 153 -15.31 0.62 -11.21
CA PRO A 153 -15.60 -0.78 -10.85
C PRO A 153 -14.41 -1.50 -10.22
N ILE A 154 -13.18 -1.18 -10.67
CA ILE A 154 -11.96 -1.78 -10.11
C ILE A 154 -11.72 -1.28 -8.70
N TRP A 155 -11.87 0.03 -8.48
CA TRP A 155 -11.75 0.62 -7.14
C TRP A 155 -12.77 0.03 -6.16
N LYS A 156 -14.00 -0.13 -6.62
CA LYS A 156 -15.07 -0.78 -5.85
C LYS A 156 -14.67 -2.21 -5.46
N GLU A 157 -14.19 -3.00 -6.41
CA GLU A 157 -13.73 -4.37 -6.17
C GLU A 157 -12.60 -4.42 -5.13
N ILE A 158 -11.63 -3.50 -5.20
CA ILE A 158 -10.50 -3.43 -4.26
C ILE A 158 -10.99 -3.10 -2.84
N THR A 159 -11.85 -2.10 -2.68
CA THR A 159 -12.35 -1.68 -1.36
C THR A 159 -13.24 -2.74 -0.72
N GLU A 160 -14.16 -3.33 -1.48
CA GLU A 160 -15.02 -4.43 -1.00
C GLU A 160 -14.20 -5.67 -0.65
N ASN A 161 -13.12 -5.95 -1.40
CA ASN A 161 -12.20 -7.03 -1.10
C ASN A 161 -11.49 -6.78 0.23
N ALA A 162 -10.93 -5.59 0.45
CA ALA A 162 -10.30 -5.24 1.71
C ALA A 162 -11.27 -5.44 2.89
N ASP A 163 -12.50 -4.94 2.80
CA ASP A 163 -13.52 -5.12 3.84
C ASP A 163 -13.84 -6.58 4.11
N SER A 164 -13.92 -7.40 3.07
CA SER A 164 -14.24 -8.84 3.21
C SER A 164 -13.20 -9.62 4.03
N PHE A 165 -11.96 -9.16 4.06
CA PHE A 165 -10.87 -9.76 4.84
C PHE A 165 -10.69 -9.10 6.20
N ASN A 166 -11.32 -7.94 6.47
CA ASN A 166 -11.17 -7.22 7.72
C ASN A 166 -11.84 -7.97 8.87
N GLN A 167 -11.05 -8.30 9.88
CA GLN A 167 -11.46 -9.05 11.06
C GLN A 167 -10.94 -8.34 12.33
N PRO A 168 -11.67 -7.32 12.82
CA PRO A 168 -11.20 -6.49 13.93
C PRO A 168 -10.69 -7.31 15.13
N GLY A 169 -9.50 -6.96 15.63
CA GLY A 169 -8.83 -7.66 16.71
C GLY A 169 -8.08 -8.94 16.31
N VAL A 170 -8.21 -9.41 15.07
CA VAL A 170 -7.51 -10.59 14.55
C VAL A 170 -6.58 -10.20 13.40
N PHE A 171 -7.14 -9.61 12.35
CA PHE A 171 -6.41 -9.14 11.17
C PHE A 171 -7.10 -7.89 10.63
N THR A 172 -6.37 -6.80 10.50
CA THR A 172 -6.91 -5.53 9.99
C THR A 172 -6.51 -5.33 8.53
N THR A 173 -7.47 -4.95 7.71
CA THR A 173 -7.22 -4.54 6.33
C THR A 173 -7.59 -3.07 6.15
N PHE A 174 -6.91 -2.42 5.20
CA PHE A 174 -7.19 -1.05 4.83
C PHE A 174 -7.41 -0.97 3.33
N SER A 175 -8.38 -0.16 2.92
CA SER A 175 -8.50 0.28 1.54
C SER A 175 -7.44 1.34 1.24
N GLY A 176 -6.82 1.25 0.07
CA GLY A 176 -5.82 2.23 -0.31
C GLY A 176 -5.24 1.99 -1.69
N TYR A 177 -4.35 2.87 -2.09
CA TYR A 177 -3.64 2.79 -3.36
C TYR A 177 -2.31 3.55 -3.27
N GLU A 178 -1.42 3.32 -4.22
CA GLU A 178 -0.24 4.15 -4.38
C GLU A 178 -0.46 5.21 -5.46
N TRP A 179 -0.45 6.47 -5.04
CA TRP A 179 -0.44 7.60 -5.94
C TRP A 179 0.97 7.82 -6.50
N THR A 180 1.05 8.02 -7.81
CA THR A 180 2.30 8.21 -8.54
C THR A 180 2.27 9.48 -9.36
N ALA A 181 3.35 10.28 -9.30
CA ALA A 181 3.61 11.39 -10.20
C ALA A 181 5.00 11.27 -10.82
N MET A 182 5.05 11.34 -12.13
CA MET A 182 6.29 11.20 -12.91
C MET A 182 6.59 12.46 -13.74
N LYS A 183 6.27 13.64 -13.21
CA LYS A 183 6.49 14.90 -13.90
C LYS A 183 7.98 15.11 -14.17
N ASN A 184 8.34 15.41 -15.42
CA ASN A 184 9.72 15.61 -15.89
C ASN A 184 10.64 14.39 -15.66
N GLY A 185 10.10 13.19 -15.50
CA GLY A 185 10.85 11.98 -15.19
C GLY A 185 11.16 11.78 -13.70
N ASP A 186 10.72 12.69 -12.84
CA ASP A 186 10.78 12.50 -11.38
C ASP A 186 9.81 11.40 -10.96
N ASN A 187 10.26 10.52 -10.08
CA ASN A 187 9.47 9.40 -9.62
C ASN A 187 9.05 9.62 -8.16
N LEU A 188 7.86 10.19 -7.97
CA LEU A 188 7.31 10.47 -6.65
C LEU A 188 6.12 9.56 -6.38
N HIS A 189 6.20 8.78 -5.30
CA HIS A 189 5.14 7.88 -4.84
C HIS A 189 4.61 8.28 -3.48
N ARG A 190 3.32 8.04 -3.25
CA ARG A 190 2.64 8.23 -1.96
C ARG A 190 1.60 7.15 -1.76
N VAL A 191 1.72 6.41 -0.69
CA VAL A 191 0.67 5.51 -0.23
C VAL A 191 -0.47 6.33 0.37
N VAL A 192 -1.68 6.12 -0.14
CA VAL A 192 -2.92 6.73 0.35
C VAL A 192 -3.73 5.65 1.05
N ILE A 193 -4.00 5.85 2.33
CA ILE A 193 -4.72 4.91 3.19
C ILE A 193 -6.04 5.53 3.61
N PHE A 194 -7.14 4.80 3.42
CA PHE A 194 -8.45 5.18 3.93
C PHE A 194 -8.66 4.57 5.30
N LYS A 195 -9.19 5.37 6.21
CA LYS A 195 -9.49 4.94 7.58
C LYS A 195 -10.78 4.14 7.65
N ASP A 196 -11.73 4.48 6.78
CA ASP A 196 -13.09 3.98 6.83
C ASP A 196 -13.28 2.78 5.88
N ASP A 197 -14.49 2.23 5.86
CA ASP A 197 -14.89 1.07 5.07
C ASP A 197 -15.02 1.37 3.56
N ALA A 198 -15.37 0.34 2.80
CA ALA A 198 -15.54 0.42 1.35
C ALA A 198 -16.63 1.41 0.93
N GLU A 199 -17.74 1.50 1.68
CA GLU A 199 -18.84 2.41 1.36
C GLU A 199 -18.41 3.87 1.43
N THR A 200 -17.58 4.20 2.42
CA THR A 200 -17.05 5.57 2.61
C THR A 200 -15.90 5.88 1.64
N ALA A 201 -15.10 4.88 1.25
CA ALA A 201 -13.95 5.05 0.39
C ALA A 201 -14.30 5.12 -1.12
N GLN A 202 -15.50 4.73 -1.53
CA GLN A 202 -16.00 4.76 -2.90
C GLN A 202 -16.57 6.14 -3.26
#